data_d7482203b3da23fc9c2caaaf3deedea8
#
_entry.id   d7482203b3da23fc9c2caaaf3deedea8
#
_cell.length_a   1.000
_cell.length_b   1.000
_cell.length_c   1.000
_cell.angle_alpha   90.00
_cell.angle_beta   90.00
_cell.angle_gamma   90.00
#
_symmetry.space_group_name_H-M   'P 1'
#
loop_
_entity.id
_entity.type
_entity.pdbx_description
1 polymer ?
#
loop_
_entity_poly.entity_id
_entity_poly.type
_entity_poly.pdbx_seq_one_letter_code
_entity_poly.pdbx_strand_id
1 'polypeptide(L)' 'MRDPNRIPEVLSMLQQGWEKVSDWRFGQLIENLRIYIGVDDLFYIEDDKMIEYIIDFFDLEENTND' A
#
# COMPACT_ATOMS: atom_id res chain seq x y z
N MET A 1 -13.21 12.07 12.11
CA MET A 1 -12.66 12.55 10.83
C MET A 1 -11.24 12.05 10.67
N ARG A 2 -10.89 11.56 9.48
CA ARG A 2 -9.56 11.04 9.27
C ARG A 2 -8.54 12.16 9.09
N ASP A 3 -7.35 11.93 9.61
CA ASP A 3 -6.25 12.88 9.50
C ASP A 3 -5.73 12.89 8.06
N PRO A 4 -5.77 14.04 7.36
CA PRO A 4 -5.27 14.09 5.98
C PRO A 4 -3.77 13.85 5.87
N ASN A 5 -3.03 13.92 6.96
CA ASN A 5 -1.59 13.65 6.92
C ASN A 5 -1.27 12.20 6.60
N ARG A 6 -2.26 11.29 6.67
CA ARG A 6 -2.05 9.90 6.29
C ARG A 6 -1.88 9.74 4.78
N ILE A 7 -2.39 10.68 4.00
CA ILE A 7 -2.41 10.55 2.54
C ILE A 7 -1.00 10.49 1.95
N PRO A 8 -0.10 11.42 2.30
CA PRO A 8 1.27 11.32 1.78
C PRO A 8 1.95 10.01 2.17
N GLU A 9 1.66 9.50 3.35
CA GLU A 9 2.27 8.26 3.81
C GLU A 9 1.81 7.07 2.96
N VAL A 10 0.50 6.97 2.71
CA VAL A 10 -0.02 5.89 1.86
C VAL A 10 0.58 5.97 0.48
N LEU A 11 0.60 7.17 -0.10
CA LEU A 11 1.12 7.36 -1.45
C LEU A 11 2.61 7.06 -1.54
N SER A 12 3.37 7.44 -0.52
CA SER A 12 4.80 7.17 -0.48
C SER A 12 5.08 5.68 -0.45
N MET A 13 4.36 4.94 0.38
CA MET A 13 4.55 3.49 0.46
C MET A 13 4.14 2.81 -0.84
N LEU A 14 3.04 3.25 -1.43
CA LEU A 14 2.57 2.70 -2.69
C LEU A 14 3.58 2.97 -3.80
N GLN A 15 4.14 4.17 -3.83
CA GLN A 15 5.16 4.51 -4.82
C GLN A 15 6.38 3.61 -4.68
N GLN A 16 6.87 3.45 -3.47
CA GLN A 16 8.05 2.62 -3.23
C GLN A 16 7.81 1.18 -3.69
N GLY A 17 6.63 0.65 -3.39
CA GLY A 17 6.29 -0.70 -3.82
C GLY A 17 6.19 -0.82 -5.33
N TRP A 18 5.53 0.14 -5.96
CA TRP A 18 5.36 0.12 -7.41
C TRP A 18 6.69 0.23 -8.13
N GLU A 19 7.62 1.00 -7.59
CA GLU A 19 8.94 1.12 -8.19
C GLU A 19 9.70 -0.21 -8.23
N LYS A 20 9.38 -1.11 -7.32
CA LYS A 20 9.97 -2.45 -7.34
C LYS A 20 9.40 -3.35 -8.43
N VAL A 21 8.22 -3.01 -8.92
CA VAL A 21 7.51 -3.78 -9.96
C VAL A 21 7.04 -2.84 -11.05
N SER A 22 7.95 -2.03 -11.55
CA SER A 22 7.62 -0.88 -12.39
C SER A 22 6.97 -1.27 -13.72
N ASP A 23 7.08 -2.54 -14.14
CA ASP A 23 6.41 -3.00 -15.35
C ASP A 23 4.91 -3.23 -15.14
N TRP A 24 4.45 -3.27 -13.92
CA TRP A 24 3.01 -3.44 -13.66
C TRP A 24 2.28 -2.15 -13.97
N ARG A 25 1.15 -2.26 -14.63
CA ARG A 25 0.23 -1.13 -14.75
C ARG A 25 -0.43 -0.90 -13.40
N PHE A 26 -0.91 0.32 -13.19
CA PHE A 26 -1.52 0.68 -11.91
C PHE A 26 -2.65 -0.27 -11.52
N GLY A 27 -3.52 -0.63 -12.47
CA GLY A 27 -4.60 -1.58 -12.16
C GLY A 27 -4.09 -2.93 -11.74
N GLN A 28 -3.00 -3.41 -12.35
CA GLN A 28 -2.39 -4.68 -11.96
C GLN A 28 -1.82 -4.59 -10.55
N LEU A 29 -1.18 -3.47 -10.24
CA LEU A 29 -0.62 -3.23 -8.90
C LEU A 29 -1.70 -3.33 -7.84
N ILE A 30 -2.81 -2.64 -8.04
CA ILE A 30 -3.91 -2.61 -7.07
C ILE A 30 -4.58 -3.97 -6.96
N GLU A 31 -4.81 -4.63 -8.08
CA GLU A 31 -5.46 -5.94 -8.07
C GLU A 31 -4.57 -7.00 -7.42
N ASN A 32 -3.27 -6.97 -7.69
CA ASN A 32 -2.35 -7.91 -7.08
C ASN A 32 -2.26 -7.70 -5.56
N LEU A 33 -2.31 -6.44 -5.13
CA LEU A 33 -2.34 -6.13 -3.71
C LEU A 33 -3.61 -6.68 -3.07
N ARG A 34 -4.76 -6.49 -3.73
CA ARG A 34 -6.03 -7.02 -3.23
C ARG A 34 -5.97 -8.54 -3.06
N ILE A 35 -5.42 -9.22 -4.05
CA ILE A 35 -5.30 -10.69 -4.01
C ILE A 35 -4.39 -11.11 -2.86
N TYR A 36 -3.29 -10.40 -2.68
CA TYR A 36 -2.36 -10.69 -1.58
C TYR A 36 -3.06 -10.56 -0.22
N ILE A 37 -3.84 -9.51 -0.04
CA ILE A 37 -4.58 -9.29 1.20
C ILE A 37 -5.65 -10.37 1.39
N GLY A 38 -6.21 -10.86 0.29
CA GLY A 38 -7.20 -11.94 0.34
C GLY A 38 -8.63 -11.46 0.58
N VAL A 39 -8.95 -10.25 0.11
CA VAL A 39 -10.29 -9.68 0.28
C VAL A 39 -10.95 -9.52 -1.08
N ASP A 40 -12.28 -9.43 -1.07
CA ASP A 40 -13.05 -9.24 -2.31
C ASP A 40 -12.91 -7.83 -2.87
N ASP A 41 -12.75 -6.84 -1.99
CA ASP A 41 -12.50 -5.46 -2.40
C ASP A 41 -11.74 -4.74 -1.30
N LEU A 42 -11.19 -3.58 -1.65
CA LEU A 42 -10.35 -2.81 -0.73
C LEU A 42 -11.12 -1.75 0.05
N PHE A 43 -12.42 -1.62 -0.21
CA PHE A 43 -13.21 -0.49 0.27
C PHE A 43 -13.18 -0.35 1.80
N TYR A 44 -13.19 -1.46 2.51
CA TYR A 44 -13.36 -1.45 3.97
C TYR A 44 -12.04 -1.46 4.73
N ILE A 45 -10.90 -1.44 4.05
CA ILE A 45 -9.61 -1.51 4.72
C ILE A 45 -9.22 -0.10 5.17
N GLU A 46 -8.97 0.07 6.47
CA GLU A 46 -8.52 1.35 7.00
C GLU A 46 -7.09 1.63 6.52
N ASP A 47 -6.73 2.90 6.42
CA ASP A 47 -5.49 3.29 5.78
C ASP A 47 -4.25 2.84 6.56
N ASP A 48 -4.31 2.80 7.88
CA ASP A 48 -3.20 2.30 8.67
C ASP A 48 -2.93 0.83 8.40
N LYS A 49 -3.99 0.04 8.22
CA LYS A 49 -3.86 -1.36 7.82
C LYS A 49 -3.37 -1.49 6.40
N MET A 50 -3.84 -0.63 5.51
CA MET A 50 -3.39 -0.66 4.12
C MET A 50 -1.90 -0.42 4.02
N ILE A 51 -1.38 0.51 4.80
CA ILE A 51 0.06 0.79 4.83
C ILE A 51 0.82 -0.46 5.27
N GLU A 52 0.35 -1.15 6.30
CA GLU A 52 0.98 -2.40 6.75
C GLU A 52 0.98 -3.45 5.65
N TYR A 53 -0.13 -3.60 4.95
CA TYR A 53 -0.22 -4.57 3.86
C TYR A 53 0.74 -4.22 2.72
N ILE A 54 0.86 -2.94 2.38
CA ILE A 54 1.77 -2.51 1.32
C ILE A 54 3.20 -2.79 1.71
N ILE A 55 3.57 -2.45 2.93
CA ILE A 55 4.93 -2.70 3.43
C ILE A 55 5.24 -4.20 3.37
N ASP A 56 4.30 -5.01 3.80
CA ASP A 56 4.50 -6.45 3.85
C ASP A 56 4.56 -7.07 2.45
N PHE A 57 3.64 -6.65 1.58
CA PHE A 57 3.56 -7.20 0.23
C PHE A 57 4.83 -6.93 -0.57
N PHE A 58 5.37 -5.73 -0.44
CA PHE A 58 6.54 -5.33 -1.21
C PHE A 58 7.84 -5.43 -0.41
N ASP A 59 7.77 -5.93 0.81
CA ASP A 59 8.93 -6.06 1.69
C ASP A 59 9.66 -4.72 1.84
N LEU A 60 8.91 -3.70 2.17
CA LEU A 60 9.46 -2.37 2.36
C LEU A 60 9.94 -2.20 3.79
N GLU A 61 10.91 -1.31 3.98
CA GLU A 61 11.32 -0.96 5.32
C GLU A 61 10.30 0.00 5.92
N GLU A 62 9.88 -0.27 7.16
CA GLU A 62 9.06 0.68 7.87
C GLU A 62 9.87 1.94 8.07
N ASN A 63 9.20 3.07 7.87
CA ASN A 63 9.84 4.35 8.03
C ASN A 63 9.88 4.70 9.51
N THR A 64 10.69 3.96 10.26
CA THR A 64 10.90 4.25 11.66
C THR A 64 12.02 5.26 11.77
N ASN A 65 11.75 6.34 12.45
CA ASN A 65 12.80 7.31 12.70
C ASN A 65 13.64 6.81 13.85
N ASP A 66 14.78 6.40 13.51
CA ASP A 66 15.73 6.02 14.53
C ASP A 66 16.52 7.23 14.99
#